data_5b1bbbf0a8351a11b21b505858c728ba
#
_entry.id   5b1bbbf0a8351a11b21b505858c728ba
#
_cell.length_a   1.000
_cell.length_b   1.000
_cell.length_c   1.000
_cell.angle_alpha   90.00
_cell.angle_beta   90.00
_cell.angle_gamma   90.00
#
_symmetry.space_group_name_H-M   'P 1'
#
loop_
_entity.id
_entity.type
_entity.pdbx_description
1 polymer ?
#
loop_
_entity_poly.entity_id
_entity_poly.type
_entity_poly.pdbx_seq_one_letter_code
_entity_poly.pdbx_strand_id
1 'polypeptide(L)'
;MTKVSGIGGIFFRAEDPATLGRWYEDVLGVDVLERIWIQTEGPTVLAPFPKDTDYFDRPEQQWMINFRVTDLDAMIAKLRERGISVTTNPDWNSEAGRFARIHDPEGNPIELWEPAQRQA
;
A
#
# COMPACT_ATOMS: atom_id res chain seq x y z
N MET A 1 -14.46 17.05 21.80
CA MET A 1 -15.11 16.75 20.51
C MET A 1 -14.99 15.27 20.21
N THR A 2 -16.11 14.66 19.89
CA THR A 2 -16.10 13.25 19.48
C THR A 2 -15.59 13.12 18.05
N LYS A 3 -14.69 12.17 17.82
CA LYS A 3 -14.12 11.90 16.49
C LYS A 3 -13.88 10.41 16.31
N VAL A 4 -13.69 9.98 15.06
CA VAL A 4 -13.25 8.62 14.80
C VAL A 4 -11.83 8.44 15.30
N SER A 5 -11.49 7.22 15.73
CA SER A 5 -10.17 6.93 16.29
C SER A 5 -9.14 6.46 15.24
N GLY A 6 -9.62 6.07 14.08
CA GLY A 6 -8.74 5.60 13.00
C GLY A 6 -9.50 4.83 11.95
N ILE A 7 -8.75 4.24 11.02
CA ILE A 7 -9.32 3.39 9.98
C ILE A 7 -9.49 1.99 10.56
N GLY A 8 -10.73 1.47 10.53
CA GLY A 8 -11.02 0.12 11.03
C GLY A 8 -10.90 -0.96 9.97
N GLY A 9 -10.93 -0.59 8.70
CA GLY A 9 -10.79 -1.56 7.62
C GLY A 9 -10.90 -0.89 6.26
N ILE A 10 -10.45 -1.62 5.24
CA ILE A 10 -10.58 -1.21 3.84
C ILE A 10 -11.20 -2.38 3.10
N PHE A 11 -12.24 -2.11 2.32
CA PHE A 11 -12.99 -3.15 1.62
C PHE A 11 -13.05 -2.82 0.14
N PHE A 12 -12.77 -3.82 -0.70
CA PHE A 12 -12.79 -3.60 -2.14
C PHE A 12 -13.23 -4.85 -2.88
N ARG A 13 -13.64 -4.67 -4.11
CA ARG A 13 -14.13 -5.77 -4.93
C ARG A 13 -12.97 -6.57 -5.51
N ALA A 14 -13.13 -7.88 -5.61
CA ALA A 14 -12.15 -8.78 -6.20
C ALA A 14 -12.88 -9.86 -6.99
N GLU A 15 -12.29 -10.29 -8.11
CA GLU A 15 -12.84 -11.43 -8.86
C GLU A 15 -12.73 -12.71 -8.06
N ASP A 16 -11.58 -12.90 -7.41
CA ASP A 16 -11.33 -14.08 -6.57
C ASP A 16 -10.80 -13.63 -5.21
N PRO A 17 -11.70 -13.31 -4.27
CA PRO A 17 -11.28 -12.78 -2.97
C PRO A 17 -10.33 -13.70 -2.20
N ALA A 18 -10.55 -15.02 -2.26
CA ALA A 18 -9.71 -15.95 -1.52
C ALA A 18 -8.27 -15.99 -2.06
N THR A 19 -8.12 -16.07 -3.38
CA THR A 19 -6.79 -16.07 -4.02
C THR A 19 -6.09 -14.73 -3.80
N LEU A 20 -6.81 -13.63 -3.94
CA LEU A 20 -6.23 -12.31 -3.74
C LEU A 20 -5.81 -12.12 -2.29
N GLY A 21 -6.64 -12.54 -1.33
CA GLY A 21 -6.30 -12.45 0.09
C GLY A 21 -5.05 -13.23 0.43
N ARG A 22 -4.88 -14.43 -0.12
CA ARG A 22 -3.66 -15.24 0.09
C ARG A 22 -2.43 -14.54 -0.44
N TRP A 23 -2.54 -13.83 -1.56
CA TRP A 23 -1.42 -13.07 -2.10
C TRP A 23 -0.99 -11.94 -1.15
N TYR A 24 -1.96 -11.20 -0.59
CA TYR A 24 -1.64 -10.15 0.38
C TYR A 24 -0.97 -10.70 1.63
N GLU A 25 -1.42 -11.86 2.12
CA GLU A 25 -0.78 -12.51 3.26
C GLU A 25 0.64 -12.99 2.93
N ASP A 26 0.77 -13.70 1.82
CA ASP A 26 2.02 -14.36 1.44
C ASP A 26 3.10 -13.38 0.98
N VAL A 27 2.72 -12.39 0.21
CA VAL A 27 3.68 -11.45 -0.39
C VAL A 27 3.95 -10.25 0.51
N LEU A 28 2.92 -9.70 1.13
CA LEU A 28 3.03 -8.46 1.91
C LEU A 28 2.94 -8.66 3.42
N GLY A 29 2.59 -9.85 3.87
CA GLY A 29 2.47 -10.13 5.30
C GLY A 29 1.27 -9.49 5.97
N VAL A 30 0.22 -9.16 5.20
CA VAL A 30 -1.01 -8.60 5.74
C VAL A 30 -1.91 -9.74 6.17
N ASP A 31 -2.40 -9.73 7.42
CA ASP A 31 -3.40 -10.71 7.86
C ASP A 31 -4.72 -10.37 7.19
N VAL A 32 -5.26 -11.27 6.38
CA VAL A 32 -6.47 -11.02 5.59
C VAL A 32 -7.56 -12.04 5.88
N LEU A 33 -7.25 -13.31 5.60
CA LEU A 33 -8.24 -14.37 5.64
C LEU A 33 -8.46 -14.83 7.09
N GLU A 34 -9.71 -14.72 7.56
CA GLU A 34 -10.13 -15.22 8.88
C GLU A 34 -9.41 -14.57 10.07
N ARG A 35 -8.67 -13.48 9.85
CA ARG A 35 -7.93 -12.81 10.92
C ARG A 35 -8.12 -11.30 10.87
N ILE A 36 -8.00 -10.70 12.04
CA ILE A 36 -7.91 -9.25 12.17
C ILE A 36 -6.43 -8.87 12.12
N TRP A 37 -6.09 -7.93 11.25
CA TRP A 37 -4.72 -7.45 11.13
C TRP A 37 -4.48 -6.35 12.16
N ILE A 38 -3.59 -6.63 13.11
CA ILE A 38 -3.15 -5.63 14.07
C ILE A 38 -1.92 -4.95 13.48
N GLN A 39 -2.10 -3.73 13.05
CA GLN A 39 -1.03 -2.98 12.39
C GLN A 39 0.03 -2.51 13.37
N THR A 40 1.25 -2.36 12.87
CA THR A 40 2.30 -1.65 13.60
C THR A 40 1.91 -0.17 13.67
N GLU A 41 2.04 0.43 14.84
CA GLU A 41 1.74 1.84 15.04
C GLU A 41 2.61 2.71 14.13
N GLY A 42 2.00 3.75 13.58
CA GLY A 42 2.72 4.67 12.71
C GLY A 42 1.79 5.65 12.02
N PRO A 43 2.36 6.55 11.20
CA PRO A 43 1.57 7.57 10.51
C PRO A 43 0.65 6.95 9.45
N THR A 44 -0.54 7.50 9.32
CA THR A 44 -1.51 7.13 8.29
C THR A 44 -1.97 8.39 7.59
N VAL A 45 -2.01 8.33 6.25
CA VAL A 45 -2.48 9.44 5.43
C VAL A 45 -3.84 9.08 4.84
N LEU A 46 -4.80 9.98 4.96
CA LEU A 46 -6.08 9.89 4.26
C LEU A 46 -6.16 11.11 3.34
N ALA A 47 -6.04 10.91 2.05
CA ALA A 47 -5.92 12.01 1.10
C ALA A 47 -6.85 11.83 -0.09
N PRO A 48 -7.88 12.67 -0.23
CA PRO A 48 -8.63 12.71 -1.49
C PRO A 48 -7.75 13.28 -2.60
N PHE A 49 -7.74 12.57 -3.72
CA PHE A 49 -7.04 13.02 -4.92
C PHE A 49 -8.02 13.67 -5.89
N PRO A 50 -7.55 14.53 -6.81
CA PRO A 50 -8.42 15.06 -7.85
C PRO A 50 -9.11 13.96 -8.63
N LYS A 51 -10.36 14.19 -9.02
CA LYS A 51 -11.17 13.21 -9.75
C LYS A 51 -10.51 12.70 -11.02
N ASP A 52 -9.72 13.56 -11.67
CA ASP A 52 -9.04 13.27 -12.94
C ASP A 52 -7.58 12.86 -12.76
N THR A 53 -7.17 12.48 -11.55
CA THR A 53 -5.79 12.05 -11.32
C THR A 53 -5.44 10.83 -12.18
N ASP A 54 -4.21 10.79 -12.66
CA ASP A 54 -3.65 9.62 -13.33
C ASP A 54 -2.80 8.76 -12.40
N TYR A 55 -2.71 9.14 -11.13
CA TYR A 55 -1.80 8.49 -10.17
C TYR A 55 -2.22 7.06 -9.81
N PHE A 56 -3.49 6.71 -10.02
CA PHE A 56 -4.00 5.37 -9.75
C PHE A 56 -3.96 4.46 -10.99
N ASP A 57 -3.21 4.83 -12.02
CA ASP A 57 -2.96 4.13 -13.29
C ASP A 57 -4.15 4.16 -14.25
N ARG A 58 -5.29 3.58 -13.86
CA ARG A 58 -6.47 3.47 -14.73
C ARG A 58 -7.50 4.51 -14.37
N PRO A 59 -8.19 5.12 -15.36
CA PRO A 59 -9.24 6.10 -15.04
C PRO A 59 -10.37 5.55 -14.17
N GLU A 60 -10.69 4.26 -14.30
CA GLU A 60 -11.75 3.64 -13.51
C GLU A 60 -11.31 3.18 -12.13
N GLN A 61 -10.01 3.25 -11.83
CA GLN A 61 -9.50 2.88 -10.52
C GLN A 61 -9.80 3.99 -9.51
N GLN A 62 -10.66 3.71 -8.54
CA GLN A 62 -11.17 4.70 -7.60
C GLN A 62 -10.31 4.90 -6.37
N TRP A 63 -9.33 4.02 -6.14
CA TRP A 63 -8.56 4.02 -4.90
C TRP A 63 -7.19 3.39 -5.12
N MET A 64 -6.29 3.69 -4.19
CA MET A 64 -4.98 3.04 -4.13
C MET A 64 -4.62 2.87 -2.66
N ILE A 65 -4.21 1.67 -2.28
CA ILE A 65 -3.73 1.40 -0.93
C ILE A 65 -2.25 1.73 -0.85
N ASN A 66 -1.86 2.41 0.22
CA ASN A 66 -0.48 2.65 0.57
C ASN A 66 -0.16 1.81 1.81
N PHE A 67 0.92 1.03 1.75
CA PHE A 67 1.41 0.28 2.90
C PHE A 67 2.74 0.87 3.37
N ARG A 68 2.86 1.07 4.70
CA ARG A 68 4.14 1.48 5.28
C ARG A 68 5.09 0.29 5.33
N VAL A 69 6.36 0.55 5.08
CA VAL A 69 7.44 -0.42 5.27
C VAL A 69 8.57 0.24 6.06
N THR A 70 9.34 -0.56 6.78
CA THR A 70 10.45 -0.03 7.58
C THR A 70 11.76 0.05 6.78
N ASP A 71 11.92 -0.80 5.77
CA ASP A 71 13.11 -0.84 4.92
C ASP A 71 12.67 -1.07 3.48
N LEU A 72 12.51 0.01 2.75
CA LEU A 72 11.99 -0.06 1.39
C LEU A 72 12.94 -0.79 0.44
N ASP A 73 14.25 -0.57 0.59
CA ASP A 73 15.22 -1.24 -0.30
C ASP A 73 15.18 -2.76 -0.11
N ALA A 74 15.11 -3.23 1.13
CA ALA A 74 14.99 -4.67 1.40
C ALA A 74 13.67 -5.23 0.87
N MET A 75 12.59 -4.49 1.02
CA MET A 75 11.28 -4.91 0.50
C MET A 75 11.29 -5.01 -1.01
N ILE A 76 11.86 -4.03 -1.70
CA ILE A 76 11.98 -4.04 -3.16
C ILE A 76 12.79 -5.25 -3.63
N ALA A 77 13.92 -5.51 -2.98
CA ALA A 77 14.77 -6.66 -3.35
C ALA A 77 14.00 -7.98 -3.19
N LYS A 78 13.29 -8.14 -2.09
CA LYS A 78 12.49 -9.34 -1.83
C LYS A 78 11.39 -9.53 -2.87
N LEU A 79 10.69 -8.46 -3.22
CA LEU A 79 9.61 -8.52 -4.21
C LEU A 79 10.14 -8.88 -5.60
N ARG A 80 11.24 -8.26 -6.01
CA ARG A 80 11.88 -8.56 -7.30
C ARG A 80 12.38 -9.99 -7.37
N GLU A 81 12.92 -10.51 -6.28
CA GLU A 81 13.35 -11.89 -6.17
C GLU A 81 12.19 -12.87 -6.40
N ARG A 82 10.97 -12.47 -6.02
CA ARG A 82 9.76 -13.25 -6.24
C ARG A 82 9.12 -13.01 -7.60
N GLY A 83 9.77 -12.26 -8.47
CA GLY A 83 9.26 -11.98 -9.81
C GLY A 83 8.21 -10.90 -9.88
N ILE A 84 8.06 -10.10 -8.83
CA ILE A 84 7.08 -9.03 -8.80
C ILE A 84 7.74 -7.74 -9.32
N SER A 85 7.09 -7.11 -10.31
CA SER A 85 7.58 -5.86 -10.87
C SER A 85 7.43 -4.73 -9.86
N VAL A 86 8.51 -4.00 -9.63
CA VAL A 86 8.51 -2.84 -8.74
C VAL A 86 8.99 -1.62 -9.52
N THR A 87 8.19 -0.58 -9.53
CA THR A 87 8.54 0.69 -10.16
C THR A 87 8.94 1.69 -9.09
N THR A 88 10.06 2.35 -9.31
CA THR A 88 10.53 3.46 -8.48
C THR A 88 10.73 4.69 -9.35
N ASN A 89 10.63 5.86 -8.74
CA ASN A 89 10.87 7.13 -9.41
C ASN A 89 11.38 8.11 -8.36
N PRO A 90 12.61 8.65 -8.53
CA PRO A 90 13.15 9.61 -7.55
C PRO A 90 12.25 10.82 -7.32
N ASP A 91 11.45 11.20 -8.33
CA ASP A 91 10.53 12.34 -8.21
C ASP A 91 9.39 12.09 -7.23
N TRP A 92 9.12 10.81 -6.88
CA TRP A 92 8.12 10.47 -5.88
C TRP A 92 8.63 10.68 -4.45
N ASN A 93 9.93 10.71 -4.28
CA ASN A 93 10.52 10.87 -2.95
C ASN A 93 10.42 12.32 -2.50
N SER A 94 10.15 12.51 -1.23
CA SER A 94 9.93 13.83 -0.66
C SER A 94 10.33 13.87 0.81
N GLU A 95 9.99 14.95 1.49
CA GLU A 95 10.16 15.05 2.94
C GLU A 95 9.31 14.02 3.68
N ALA A 96 8.24 13.54 3.06
CA ALA A 96 7.38 12.49 3.66
C ALA A 96 8.04 11.13 3.66
N GLY A 97 9.04 10.89 2.79
CA GLY A 97 9.77 9.64 2.72
C GLY A 97 10.00 9.15 1.29
N ARG A 98 10.16 7.84 1.17
CA ARG A 98 10.45 7.18 -0.09
C ARG A 98 9.30 6.27 -0.50
N PHE A 99 9.09 6.13 -1.81
CA PHE A 99 7.92 5.44 -2.35
C PHE A 99 8.31 4.47 -3.47
N ALA A 100 7.53 3.41 -3.60
CA ALA A 100 7.60 2.47 -4.71
C ALA A 100 6.20 2.04 -5.11
N ARG A 101 6.03 1.54 -6.32
CA ARG A 101 4.75 1.11 -6.86
C ARG A 101 4.80 -0.37 -7.24
N ILE A 102 3.81 -1.12 -6.80
CA ILE A 102 3.56 -2.48 -7.27
C ILE A 102 2.09 -2.63 -7.63
N HIS A 103 1.71 -3.79 -8.14
CA HIS A 103 0.32 -4.13 -8.44
C HIS A 103 0.02 -5.50 -7.86
N ASP A 104 -1.20 -5.70 -7.37
CA ASP A 104 -1.63 -7.02 -6.96
C ASP A 104 -2.01 -7.85 -8.20
N PRO A 105 -2.30 -9.17 -8.06
CA PRO A 105 -2.63 -10.02 -9.22
C PRO A 105 -3.86 -9.59 -10.00
N GLU A 106 -4.74 -8.79 -9.42
CA GLU A 106 -5.93 -8.27 -10.12
C GLU A 106 -5.70 -6.87 -10.68
N GLY A 107 -4.45 -6.38 -10.64
CA GLY A 107 -4.08 -5.12 -11.27
C GLY A 107 -4.33 -3.89 -10.40
N ASN A 108 -4.65 -4.06 -9.13
CA ASN A 108 -4.83 -2.89 -8.25
C ASN A 108 -3.47 -2.28 -7.92
N PRO A 109 -3.31 -0.97 -8.09
CA PRO A 109 -2.05 -0.31 -7.75
C PRO A 109 -1.87 -0.25 -6.23
N ILE A 110 -0.64 -0.46 -5.81
CA ILE A 110 -0.24 -0.41 -4.40
C ILE A 110 1.00 0.48 -4.30
N GLU A 111 0.95 1.43 -3.38
CA GLU A 111 2.11 2.24 -3.06
C GLU A 111 2.76 1.71 -1.79
N LEU A 112 4.07 1.51 -1.82
CA LEU A 112 4.85 1.15 -0.65
C LEU A 112 5.58 2.42 -0.18
N TRP A 113 5.52 2.70 1.11
CA TRP A 113 6.00 3.94 1.68
C TRP A 113 6.89 3.67 2.89
N GLU A 114 8.13 4.14 2.81
CA GLU A 114 9.00 4.20 3.97
C GLU A 114 8.96 5.63 4.48
N PRO A 115 8.24 5.89 5.59
CA PRO A 115 8.15 7.25 6.12
C PRO A 115 9.52 7.79 6.51
N ALA A 116 9.73 9.08 6.30
CA ALA A 116 10.95 9.74 6.74
C ALA A 116 11.03 9.64 8.27
N GLN A 117 12.23 9.37 8.78
CA GLN A 117 12.43 9.32 10.23
C GLN A 117 12.28 10.72 10.80
N ARG A 118 11.50 10.80 11.88
CA ARG A 118 11.41 12.04 12.63
C ARG A 118 12.69 12.21 13.44
N GLN A 119 13.29 13.38 13.29
CA GLN A 119 14.35 13.75 14.20
C GLN A 119 13.75 14.14 15.53
N ALA A 120 14.27 13.56 16.59
CA ALA A 120 13.82 13.85 17.95
C ALA A 120 14.18 15.29 18.35
#